data_4fdc4476c55363b0e23976a1eb0b3c96
#
_entry.id   4fdc4476c55363b0e23976a1eb0b3c96
#
_cell.length_a   1.000
_cell.length_b   1.000
_cell.length_c   1.000
_cell.angle_alpha   90.00
_cell.angle_beta   90.00
_cell.angle_gamma   90.00
#
_symmetry.space_group_name_H-M   'P 1'
#
loop_
_entity.id
_entity.type
_entity.pdbx_description
1 polymer ?
#
loop_
_entity_poly.entity_id
_entity_poly.type
_entity_poly.pdbx_seq_one_letter_code
_entity_poly.pdbx_strand_id
1 'polypeptide(L)'
;TTCVVGLLGTDGSTRSIKSLFSKVQALNQEGLSAYMYTGYYGLDKVYLMNSLQEDMIYIDKVIGCKIAISDIRSSYPTALELLRLLRNVRVGGMLSGKKGILHLHLGALSSKMDLLFEVIENYEFPIEHISPTHVGRTKELFEQAIDFAKIGGMIDITTGASKYTDPYKSVLHALSQD
;
A
#
# COMPACT_ATOMS: atom_id res chain seq x y z
N THR A 1 -16.57 -3.21 -12.31
CA THR A 1 -15.88 -2.57 -11.16
C THR A 1 -16.76 -1.49 -10.60
N THR A 2 -17.04 -1.53 -9.31
CA THR A 2 -17.90 -0.56 -8.60
C THR A 2 -17.10 0.38 -7.71
N CYS A 3 -15.85 0.00 -7.38
CA CYS A 3 -14.95 0.80 -6.56
C CYS A 3 -13.51 0.72 -7.11
N VAL A 4 -12.81 1.82 -7.08
CA VAL A 4 -11.39 1.92 -7.46
C VAL A 4 -10.62 2.76 -6.44
N VAL A 5 -9.33 2.44 -6.29
CA VAL A 5 -8.40 3.25 -5.51
C VAL A 5 -7.23 3.68 -6.41
N GLY A 6 -7.12 4.97 -6.67
CA GLY A 6 -6.03 5.55 -7.46
C GLY A 6 -4.76 5.75 -6.64
N LEU A 7 -3.62 5.64 -7.29
CA LEU A 7 -2.32 5.92 -6.67
C LEU A 7 -1.30 6.35 -7.71
N LEU A 8 -0.25 7.06 -7.28
CA LEU A 8 0.95 7.25 -8.07
C LEU A 8 1.84 6.01 -7.95
N GLY A 9 2.45 5.62 -9.07
CA GLY A 9 3.42 4.54 -9.11
C GLY A 9 4.85 5.03 -8.92
N THR A 10 5.75 4.56 -9.77
CA THR A 10 7.17 4.93 -9.79
C THR A 10 7.40 6.43 -10.04
N ASP A 11 6.55 7.03 -10.88
CA ASP A 11 6.70 8.42 -11.31
C ASP A 11 5.95 9.37 -10.37
N GLY A 12 6.65 9.85 -9.35
CA GLY A 12 6.19 10.95 -8.49
C GLY A 12 6.69 12.33 -8.94
N SER A 13 7.46 12.40 -10.05
CA SER A 13 8.07 13.65 -10.55
C SER A 13 7.26 14.31 -11.65
N THR A 14 6.86 13.54 -12.67
CA THR A 14 6.05 14.07 -13.78
C THR A 14 4.56 13.82 -13.59
N ARG A 15 4.16 12.82 -12.80
CA ARG A 15 2.78 12.56 -12.41
C ARG A 15 2.42 13.36 -11.17
N SER A 16 1.32 14.09 -11.24
CA SER A 16 0.88 14.97 -10.16
C SER A 16 -0.17 14.32 -9.27
N ILE A 17 0.01 14.42 -7.96
CA ILE A 17 -1.02 14.02 -6.99
C ILE A 17 -2.32 14.84 -7.18
N LYS A 18 -2.21 16.08 -7.65
CA LYS A 18 -3.36 16.93 -8.00
C LYS A 18 -4.14 16.37 -9.18
N SER A 19 -3.45 15.87 -10.22
CA SER A 19 -4.09 15.23 -11.37
C SER A 19 -4.79 13.93 -10.96
N LEU A 20 -4.19 13.15 -10.07
CA LEU A 20 -4.81 11.96 -9.50
C LEU A 20 -6.10 12.33 -8.75
N PHE A 21 -6.04 13.35 -7.89
CA PHE A 21 -7.22 13.83 -7.16
C PHE A 21 -8.33 14.30 -8.09
N SER A 22 -8.01 15.09 -9.13
CA SER A 22 -8.98 15.52 -10.14
C SER A 22 -9.63 14.32 -10.85
N LYS A 23 -8.88 13.27 -11.16
CA LYS A 23 -9.42 12.06 -11.76
C LYS A 23 -10.36 11.31 -10.81
N VAL A 24 -10.01 11.23 -9.52
CA VAL A 24 -10.87 10.64 -8.48
C VAL A 24 -12.20 11.41 -8.38
N GLN A 25 -12.15 12.74 -8.40
CA GLN A 25 -13.37 13.55 -8.38
C GLN A 25 -14.25 13.32 -9.61
N ALA A 26 -13.66 13.30 -10.81
CA ALA A 26 -14.39 13.02 -12.05
C ALA A 26 -15.09 11.66 -12.01
N LEU A 27 -14.37 10.60 -11.59
CA LEU A 27 -14.94 9.25 -11.48
C LEU A 27 -16.10 9.17 -10.49
N ASN A 28 -16.02 9.89 -9.37
CA ASN A 28 -17.13 9.96 -8.43
C ASN A 28 -18.36 10.65 -9.02
N GLN A 29 -18.17 11.71 -9.82
CA GLN A 29 -19.27 12.37 -10.53
C GLN A 29 -19.91 11.48 -11.60
N GLU A 30 -19.12 10.57 -12.20
CA GLU A 30 -19.59 9.56 -13.15
C GLU A 30 -20.29 8.36 -12.45
N GLY A 31 -20.41 8.37 -11.11
CA GLY A 31 -21.10 7.34 -10.34
C GLY A 31 -20.23 6.15 -9.91
N LEU A 32 -18.90 6.22 -10.10
CA LEU A 32 -17.97 5.20 -9.62
C LEU A 32 -17.45 5.60 -8.23
N SER A 33 -17.46 4.68 -7.26
CA SER A 33 -16.82 4.92 -5.96
C SER A 33 -15.30 4.94 -6.15
N ALA A 34 -14.70 6.12 -6.17
CA ALA A 34 -13.26 6.31 -6.38
C ALA A 34 -12.61 6.94 -5.13
N TYR A 35 -11.51 6.34 -4.71
CA TYR A 35 -10.64 6.78 -3.61
C TYR A 35 -9.21 6.91 -4.09
N MET A 36 -8.30 7.35 -3.22
CA MET A 36 -6.87 7.42 -3.55
C MET A 36 -5.98 7.23 -2.33
N TYR A 37 -4.75 6.83 -2.62
CA TYR A 37 -3.63 6.96 -1.69
C TYR A 37 -2.81 8.20 -2.05
N THR A 38 -2.38 8.96 -1.05
CA THR A 38 -1.37 10.00 -1.21
C THR A 38 0.03 9.36 -1.22
N GLY A 39 1.08 10.11 -1.57
CA GLY A 39 2.43 9.59 -1.72
C GLY A 39 2.66 8.89 -3.07
N TYR A 40 3.82 8.25 -3.18
CA TYR A 40 4.27 7.50 -4.35
C TYR A 40 5.27 6.41 -3.92
N TYR A 41 6.20 5.96 -4.78
CA TYR A 41 7.18 4.93 -4.41
C TYR A 41 8.24 5.40 -3.41
N GLY A 42 8.52 6.70 -3.35
CA GLY A 42 9.52 7.28 -2.46
C GLY A 42 8.97 7.72 -1.11
N LEU A 43 9.88 8.16 -0.23
CA LEU A 43 9.57 8.79 1.06
C LEU A 43 9.38 10.31 0.97
N ASP A 44 9.66 10.92 -0.20
CA ASP A 44 9.49 12.35 -0.39
C ASP A 44 8.03 12.77 -0.24
N LYS A 45 7.84 13.99 0.21
CA LYS A 45 6.50 14.54 0.47
C LYS A 45 5.75 14.85 -0.83
N VAL A 46 4.96 13.90 -1.31
CA VAL A 46 4.05 14.06 -2.44
C VAL A 46 2.61 14.02 -1.90
N TYR A 47 2.21 15.16 -1.32
CA TYR A 47 0.90 15.36 -0.69
C TYR A 47 0.12 16.49 -1.37
N LEU A 48 -1.19 16.53 -1.17
CA LEU A 48 -2.05 17.64 -1.62
C LEU A 48 -1.98 18.82 -0.65
N MET A 49 -1.93 18.51 0.66
CA MET A 49 -1.81 19.47 1.76
C MET A 49 -0.35 19.51 2.27
N ASN A 50 -0.14 19.96 3.50
CA ASN A 50 1.21 20.08 4.06
C ASN A 50 1.75 18.76 4.66
N SER A 51 0.87 17.81 4.93
CA SER A 51 1.22 16.53 5.51
C SER A 51 0.28 15.42 5.05
N LEU A 52 0.73 14.18 5.22
CA LEU A 52 -0.08 12.99 5.00
C LEU A 52 -1.34 12.97 5.88
N GLN A 53 -1.21 13.38 7.16
CA GLN A 53 -2.33 13.45 8.06
C GLN A 53 -3.38 14.47 7.59
N GLU A 54 -2.95 15.66 7.12
CA GLU A 54 -3.85 16.66 6.57
C GLU A 54 -4.56 16.15 5.32
N ASP A 55 -3.87 15.47 4.40
CA ASP A 55 -4.51 14.83 3.25
C ASP A 55 -5.63 13.88 3.68
N MET A 56 -5.37 13.05 4.71
CA MET A 56 -6.35 12.10 5.20
C MET A 56 -7.50 12.76 5.97
N ILE A 57 -7.23 13.83 6.71
CA ILE A 57 -8.24 14.50 7.55
C ILE A 57 -9.17 15.37 6.70
N TYR A 58 -8.60 16.16 5.80
CA TYR A 58 -9.35 17.18 5.06
C TYR A 58 -9.88 16.71 3.70
N ILE A 59 -9.43 15.57 3.20
CA ILE A 59 -9.85 15.04 1.90
C ILE A 59 -10.49 13.67 2.08
N ASP A 60 -11.81 13.59 2.01
CA ASP A 60 -12.59 12.36 2.23
C ASP A 60 -12.12 11.18 1.38
N LYS A 61 -11.66 11.45 0.17
CA LYS A 61 -11.25 10.42 -0.80
C LYS A 61 -9.84 9.88 -0.57
N VAL A 62 -9.04 10.49 0.31
CA VAL A 62 -7.72 9.97 0.70
C VAL A 62 -7.88 8.99 1.86
N ILE A 63 -7.55 7.72 1.64
CA ILE A 63 -7.76 6.62 2.60
C ILE A 63 -6.45 6.08 3.19
N GLY A 64 -5.32 6.61 2.77
CA GLY A 64 -4.00 6.18 3.25
C GLY A 64 -2.87 6.71 2.37
N CYS A 65 -1.72 6.04 2.44
CA CYS A 65 -0.51 6.43 1.74
C CYS A 65 0.08 5.27 0.92
N LYS A 66 0.82 5.60 -0.13
CA LYS A 66 1.56 4.66 -0.99
C LYS A 66 3.05 4.86 -0.85
N ILE A 67 3.80 3.74 -0.72
CA ILE A 67 5.26 3.68 -0.90
C ILE A 67 5.65 2.39 -1.62
N ALA A 68 6.95 2.22 -1.87
CA ALA A 68 7.54 0.96 -2.35
C ALA A 68 8.64 0.48 -1.41
N ILE A 69 8.74 -0.83 -1.24
CA ILE A 69 9.84 -1.50 -0.56
C ILE A 69 10.33 -2.69 -1.40
N SER A 70 11.52 -3.18 -1.11
CA SER A 70 12.13 -4.34 -1.77
C SER A 70 12.17 -4.22 -3.32
N ASP A 71 12.30 -3.00 -3.80
CA ASP A 71 12.37 -2.62 -5.21
C ASP A 71 13.52 -1.64 -5.43
N ILE A 72 14.25 -1.78 -6.54
CA ILE A 72 15.35 -0.87 -6.90
C ILE A 72 14.91 0.58 -7.11
N ARG A 73 13.60 0.81 -7.27
CA ARG A 73 12.98 2.13 -7.43
C ARG A 73 12.44 2.69 -6.12
N SER A 74 12.58 1.96 -5.01
CA SER A 74 12.17 2.41 -3.68
C SER A 74 13.18 3.39 -3.10
N SER A 75 12.79 4.09 -2.03
CA SER A 75 13.71 4.92 -1.23
C SER A 75 14.53 4.10 -0.22
N TYR A 76 14.47 2.79 -0.25
CA TYR A 76 15.12 1.90 0.72
C TYR A 76 14.87 2.31 2.18
N PRO A 77 13.59 2.44 2.61
CA PRO A 77 13.29 2.92 3.95
C PRO A 77 13.85 1.98 5.02
N THR A 78 14.33 2.56 6.09
CA THR A 78 14.66 1.85 7.33
C THR A 78 13.37 1.48 8.08
N ALA A 79 13.44 0.55 9.03
CA ALA A 79 12.30 0.19 9.88
C ALA A 79 11.72 1.40 10.63
N LEU A 80 12.57 2.31 11.12
CA LEU A 80 12.13 3.52 11.82
C LEU A 80 11.43 4.53 10.90
N GLU A 81 11.89 4.68 9.66
CA GLU A 81 11.22 5.54 8.67
C GLU A 81 9.86 4.96 8.29
N LEU A 82 9.79 3.65 8.06
CA LEU A 82 8.54 2.95 7.80
C LEU A 82 7.57 3.09 8.99
N LEU A 83 8.06 2.89 10.21
CA LEU A 83 7.27 3.04 11.43
C LEU A 83 6.70 4.45 11.61
N ARG A 84 7.50 5.49 11.34
CA ARG A 84 7.03 6.88 11.36
C ARG A 84 5.93 7.13 10.34
N LEU A 85 6.07 6.57 9.14
CA LEU A 85 5.05 6.70 8.10
C LEU A 85 3.77 5.96 8.50
N LEU A 86 3.87 4.74 8.99
CA LEU A 86 2.76 3.93 9.51
C LEU A 86 2.03 4.64 10.67
N ARG A 87 2.78 5.21 11.60
CA ARG A 87 2.22 6.03 12.69
C ARG A 87 1.41 7.21 12.12
N ASN A 88 1.91 7.91 11.12
CA ASN A 88 1.23 9.05 10.52
C ASN A 88 -0.05 8.63 9.80
N VAL A 89 -0.02 7.52 9.08
CA VAL A 89 -1.19 6.91 8.44
C VAL A 89 -2.25 6.53 9.48
N ARG A 90 -1.84 5.86 10.56
CA ARG A 90 -2.75 5.48 11.64
C ARG A 90 -3.40 6.68 12.31
N VAL A 91 -2.60 7.69 12.68
CA VAL A 91 -3.12 8.92 13.31
C VAL A 91 -4.06 9.66 12.38
N GLY A 92 -3.71 9.81 11.08
CA GLY A 92 -4.60 10.41 10.09
C GLY A 92 -5.92 9.65 9.95
N GLY A 93 -5.87 8.32 9.98
CA GLY A 93 -7.05 7.45 9.99
C GLY A 93 -7.94 7.66 11.21
N MET A 94 -7.35 7.62 12.41
CA MET A 94 -8.07 7.84 13.68
C MET A 94 -8.79 9.20 13.72
N LEU A 95 -8.10 10.27 13.32
CA LEU A 95 -8.66 11.63 13.35
C LEU A 95 -9.72 11.88 12.28
N SER A 96 -9.70 11.12 11.19
CA SER A 96 -10.65 11.27 10.07
C SER A 96 -11.77 10.21 10.08
N GLY A 97 -11.79 9.29 11.04
CA GLY A 97 -12.74 8.19 11.08
C GLY A 97 -12.51 7.15 9.96
N LYS A 98 -11.30 7.09 9.40
CA LYS A 98 -10.90 6.13 8.35
C LYS A 98 -9.99 5.06 8.94
N LYS A 99 -9.84 3.92 8.26
CA LYS A 99 -8.91 2.86 8.71
C LYS A 99 -7.47 3.37 8.73
N GLY A 100 -7.05 4.09 7.69
CA GLY A 100 -5.65 4.49 7.51
C GLY A 100 -4.78 3.30 7.06
N ILE A 101 -4.51 3.21 5.77
CA ILE A 101 -3.77 2.10 5.15
C ILE A 101 -2.47 2.60 4.55
N LEU A 102 -1.37 1.96 4.89
CA LEU A 102 -0.13 2.07 4.13
C LEU A 102 -0.11 0.96 3.07
N HIS A 103 -0.28 1.35 1.83
CA HIS A 103 -0.25 0.45 0.68
C HIS A 103 1.17 0.37 0.12
N LEU A 104 1.77 -0.83 0.13
CA LEU A 104 3.18 -1.02 -0.19
C LEU A 104 3.35 -1.82 -1.48
N HIS A 105 4.00 -1.20 -2.47
CA HIS A 105 4.50 -1.94 -3.62
C HIS A 105 5.67 -2.83 -3.19
N LEU A 106 5.58 -4.11 -3.44
CA LEU A 106 6.68 -5.06 -3.27
C LEU A 106 7.40 -5.28 -4.61
N GLY A 107 8.70 -5.09 -4.60
CA GLY A 107 9.58 -5.44 -5.71
C GLY A 107 9.97 -6.91 -5.70
N ALA A 108 11.08 -7.21 -6.38
CA ALA A 108 11.63 -8.57 -6.49
C ALA A 108 13.00 -8.72 -5.79
N LEU A 109 13.37 -7.81 -4.89
CA LEU A 109 14.61 -7.92 -4.13
C LEU A 109 14.51 -9.04 -3.09
N SER A 110 15.67 -9.59 -2.71
CA SER A 110 15.75 -10.70 -1.76
C SER A 110 15.23 -10.38 -0.37
N SER A 111 15.14 -9.10 0.00
CA SER A 111 14.55 -8.64 1.26
C SER A 111 13.03 -8.82 1.36
N LYS A 112 12.34 -9.08 0.24
CA LYS A 112 10.89 -9.37 0.21
C LYS A 112 10.05 -8.54 1.20
N MET A 113 9.50 -9.18 2.25
CA MET A 113 8.68 -8.55 3.28
C MET A 113 9.40 -8.43 4.63
N ASP A 114 10.70 -8.69 4.71
CA ASP A 114 11.46 -8.73 5.97
C ASP A 114 11.27 -7.44 6.79
N LEU A 115 11.26 -6.29 6.13
CA LEU A 115 11.03 -4.99 6.77
C LEU A 115 9.64 -4.87 7.42
N LEU A 116 8.62 -5.53 6.88
CA LEU A 116 7.27 -5.54 7.44
C LEU A 116 7.21 -6.39 8.70
N PHE A 117 7.82 -7.59 8.67
CA PHE A 117 7.93 -8.44 9.84
C PHE A 117 8.74 -7.76 10.95
N GLU A 118 9.86 -7.12 10.61
CA GLU A 118 10.66 -6.35 11.58
C GLU A 118 9.82 -5.28 12.30
N VAL A 119 8.98 -4.54 11.58
CA VAL A 119 8.13 -3.49 12.17
C VAL A 119 7.04 -4.09 13.07
N ILE A 120 6.47 -5.23 12.69
CA ILE A 120 5.42 -5.90 13.46
C ILE A 120 6.01 -6.55 14.70
N GLU A 121 7.10 -7.29 14.58
CA GLU A 121 7.69 -8.07 15.66
C GLU A 121 8.46 -7.23 16.67
N ASN A 122 9.28 -6.27 16.20
CA ASN A 122 10.14 -5.49 17.08
C ASN A 122 9.47 -4.23 17.65
N TYR A 123 8.44 -3.71 16.97
CA TYR A 123 7.77 -2.48 17.38
C TYR A 123 6.27 -2.67 17.67
N GLU A 124 5.77 -3.90 17.60
CA GLU A 124 4.38 -4.25 17.90
C GLU A 124 3.36 -3.39 17.14
N PHE A 125 3.72 -2.97 15.90
CA PHE A 125 2.81 -2.12 15.11
C PHE A 125 1.62 -2.93 14.60
N PRO A 126 0.37 -2.41 14.70
CA PRO A 126 -0.83 -3.15 14.27
C PRO A 126 -0.82 -3.47 12.78
N ILE A 127 -0.83 -4.76 12.47
CA ILE A 127 -0.68 -5.32 11.12
C ILE A 127 -1.80 -4.88 10.16
N GLU A 128 -2.98 -4.60 10.67
CA GLU A 128 -4.16 -4.23 9.89
C GLU A 128 -4.06 -2.87 9.17
N HIS A 129 -3.01 -2.09 9.42
CA HIS A 129 -2.70 -0.85 8.70
C HIS A 129 -1.76 -1.06 7.50
N ILE A 130 -1.27 -2.29 7.30
CA ILE A 130 -0.26 -2.65 6.31
C ILE A 130 -0.91 -3.44 5.18
N SER A 131 -0.79 -2.96 3.93
CA SER A 131 -1.37 -3.58 2.75
C SER A 131 -0.32 -3.76 1.65
N PRO A 132 0.45 -4.87 1.67
CA PRO A 132 1.41 -5.18 0.62
C PRO A 132 0.71 -5.66 -0.66
N THR A 133 1.15 -5.13 -1.82
CA THR A 133 0.66 -5.54 -3.14
C THR A 133 1.74 -6.19 -3.98
N HIS A 134 1.34 -6.91 -5.02
CA HIS A 134 2.20 -7.67 -5.92
C HIS A 134 2.90 -8.86 -5.26
N VAL A 135 2.30 -9.41 -4.24
CA VAL A 135 2.89 -10.51 -3.45
C VAL A 135 3.17 -11.79 -4.26
N GLY A 136 2.55 -11.94 -5.43
CA GLY A 136 2.77 -13.07 -6.35
C GLY A 136 3.94 -12.91 -7.32
N ARG A 137 4.87 -11.98 -7.12
CA ARG A 137 6.00 -11.76 -8.06
C ARG A 137 6.97 -12.91 -8.13
N THR A 138 7.29 -13.52 -7.01
CA THR A 138 8.12 -14.74 -6.90
C THR A 138 7.43 -15.73 -5.99
N LYS A 139 7.83 -17.00 -6.08
CA LYS A 139 7.27 -18.04 -5.22
C LYS A 139 7.60 -17.77 -3.74
N GLU A 140 8.84 -17.42 -3.47
CA GLU A 140 9.34 -17.17 -2.12
C GLU A 140 8.68 -15.93 -1.47
N LEU A 141 8.37 -14.91 -2.27
CA LEU A 141 7.61 -13.75 -1.79
C LEU A 141 6.17 -14.15 -1.47
N PHE A 142 5.57 -15.00 -2.29
CA PHE A 142 4.20 -15.45 -2.07
C PHE A 142 4.06 -16.32 -0.82
N GLU A 143 4.98 -17.25 -0.56
CA GLU A 143 5.00 -18.04 0.68
C GLU A 143 5.13 -17.13 1.91
N GLN A 144 6.02 -16.14 1.87
CA GLN A 144 6.15 -15.15 2.95
C GLN A 144 4.87 -14.31 3.14
N ALA A 145 4.16 -14.02 2.05
CA ALA A 145 2.87 -13.31 2.11
C ALA A 145 1.76 -14.18 2.73
N ILE A 146 1.79 -15.50 2.53
CA ILE A 146 0.89 -16.42 3.22
C ILE A 146 1.15 -16.39 4.73
N ASP A 147 2.41 -16.42 5.15
CA ASP A 147 2.75 -16.32 6.58
C ASP A 147 2.28 -14.98 7.17
N PHE A 148 2.42 -13.90 6.40
CA PHE A 148 1.88 -12.59 6.79
C PHE A 148 0.35 -12.60 6.93
N ALA A 149 -0.36 -13.29 6.04
CA ALA A 149 -1.82 -13.44 6.12
C ALA A 149 -2.25 -14.27 7.34
N LYS A 150 -1.53 -15.35 7.67
CA LYS A 150 -1.80 -16.21 8.85
C LYS A 150 -1.73 -15.45 10.17
N ILE A 151 -0.90 -14.42 10.27
CA ILE A 151 -0.84 -13.57 11.47
C ILE A 151 -1.82 -12.39 11.43
N GLY A 152 -2.78 -12.39 10.49
CA GLY A 152 -3.86 -11.40 10.37
C GLY A 152 -3.61 -10.27 9.39
N GLY A 153 -2.56 -10.34 8.57
CA GLY A 153 -2.27 -9.34 7.53
C GLY A 153 -3.14 -9.48 6.29
N MET A 154 -3.37 -8.37 5.60
CA MET A 154 -3.99 -8.36 4.27
C MET A 154 -2.93 -8.53 3.20
N ILE A 155 -3.23 -9.30 2.15
CA ILE A 155 -2.37 -9.44 0.97
C ILE A 155 -3.14 -9.10 -0.31
N ASP A 156 -2.43 -8.52 -1.28
CA ASP A 156 -3.00 -8.15 -2.58
C ASP A 156 -2.26 -8.88 -3.70
N ILE A 157 -3.00 -9.69 -4.47
CA ILE A 157 -2.51 -10.49 -5.59
C ILE A 157 -2.84 -9.77 -6.90
N THR A 158 -1.81 -9.30 -7.59
CA THR A 158 -1.97 -8.58 -8.86
C THR A 158 -2.23 -9.55 -10.01
N THR A 159 -3.26 -9.27 -10.80
CA THR A 159 -3.55 -10.02 -12.03
C THR A 159 -2.53 -9.71 -13.12
N GLY A 160 -1.95 -10.73 -13.74
CA GLY A 160 -1.03 -10.61 -14.87
C GLY A 160 0.38 -10.09 -14.55
N ALA A 161 0.73 -9.90 -13.30
CA ALA A 161 2.02 -9.33 -12.90
C ALA A 161 3.16 -10.35 -12.77
N SER A 162 2.87 -11.64 -12.79
CA SER A 162 3.87 -12.68 -12.55
C SER A 162 3.88 -13.74 -13.64
N LYS A 163 5.10 -14.16 -14.00
CA LYS A 163 5.32 -15.37 -14.83
C LYS A 163 5.19 -16.67 -14.01
N TYR A 164 5.22 -16.56 -12.67
CA TYR A 164 5.37 -17.71 -11.76
C TYR A 164 4.06 -18.14 -11.12
N THR A 165 3.10 -17.24 -10.97
CA THR A 165 1.84 -17.53 -10.31
C THR A 165 0.65 -17.12 -11.17
N ASP A 166 -0.19 -18.09 -11.48
CA ASP A 166 -1.52 -17.82 -11.99
C ASP A 166 -2.35 -17.17 -10.86
N PRO A 167 -2.86 -15.95 -11.01
CA PRO A 167 -3.51 -15.23 -9.91
C PRO A 167 -4.64 -16.01 -9.26
N TYR A 168 -5.45 -16.73 -10.04
CA TYR A 168 -6.55 -17.51 -9.46
C TYR A 168 -6.04 -18.72 -8.64
N LYS A 169 -4.98 -19.38 -9.09
CA LYS A 169 -4.33 -20.48 -8.35
C LYS A 169 -3.69 -19.97 -7.05
N SER A 170 -3.10 -18.78 -7.11
CA SER A 170 -2.55 -18.12 -5.92
C SER A 170 -3.62 -17.83 -4.88
N VAL A 171 -4.79 -17.35 -5.29
CA VAL A 171 -5.94 -17.15 -4.39
C VAL A 171 -6.40 -18.48 -3.79
N LEU A 172 -6.60 -19.52 -4.62
CA LEU A 172 -7.01 -20.84 -4.13
C LEU A 172 -5.99 -21.44 -3.16
N HIS A 173 -4.69 -21.29 -3.46
CA HIS A 173 -3.64 -21.76 -2.57
C HIS A 173 -3.65 -20.99 -1.24
N ALA A 174 -3.74 -19.67 -1.25
CA ALA A 174 -3.83 -18.89 -0.01
C ALA A 174 -5.04 -19.29 0.85
N LEU A 175 -6.22 -19.47 0.23
CA LEU A 175 -7.43 -19.90 0.93
C LEU A 175 -7.38 -21.33 1.47
N SER A 176 -6.47 -22.17 0.96
CA SER A 176 -6.30 -23.55 1.43
C SER A 176 -5.31 -23.68 2.60
N GLN A 177 -4.72 -22.58 3.06
CA GLN A 177 -3.73 -22.55 4.16
C GLN A 177 -4.36 -22.22 5.53
N ASP A 178 -5.67 -22.03 5.60
CA ASP A 178 -6.44 -21.83 6.83
C ASP A 178 -6.57 -23.13 7.67
#